data_b549f190c18160fa0e6ad6e652e97fd9
#
_entry.id   b549f190c18160fa0e6ad6e652e97fd9
#
_cell.length_a   1.000
_cell.length_b   1.000
_cell.length_c   1.000
_cell.angle_alpha   90.00
_cell.angle_beta   90.00
_cell.angle_gamma   90.00
#
_symmetry.space_group_name_H-M   'P 1'
#
loop_
_entity.id
_entity.type
_entity.pdbx_description
1 polymer ?
#
loop_
_entity_poly.entity_id
_entity_poly.type
_entity_poly.pdbx_seq_one_letter_code
_entity_poly.pdbx_strand_id
1 'polypeptide(L)'
;MPPRSVNTIARTLIQTMVRQKVNSIKSDPERSLRSLVDMGLSFAGTGAQQRFLQQAQLALQDESSAYYRIIYDAVLHVDTEHLIGFGMNLGYNSLTAGSRIIRRLESERGYDIPWCLTLVLNRRGFDDHEAAYADLIEQGKKMGIYTYL
;
A
#
# COMPACT_ATOMS: atom_id res chain seq x y z
N MET A 1 12.06 21.64 2.36
CA MET A 1 10.70 21.16 1.98
C MET A 1 10.71 21.02 0.46
N PRO A 2 10.60 19.84 -0.14
CA PRO A 2 10.45 19.74 -1.59
C PRO A 2 9.11 20.38 -1.97
N PRO A 3 9.02 21.10 -3.07
CA PRO A 3 7.81 21.79 -3.47
C PRO A 3 6.67 20.80 -3.64
N ARG A 4 5.47 21.15 -3.17
CA ARG A 4 4.24 20.33 -3.26
C ARG A 4 3.98 19.79 -4.67
N SER A 5 4.46 20.48 -5.72
CA SER A 5 4.32 20.10 -7.12
C SER A 5 5.05 18.80 -7.50
N VAL A 6 6.24 18.54 -6.97
CA VAL A 6 7.04 17.33 -7.32
C VAL A 6 6.40 16.07 -6.77
N ASN A 7 5.87 16.11 -5.53
CA ASN A 7 5.15 14.97 -4.95
C ASN A 7 3.85 14.67 -5.70
N THR A 8 3.16 15.67 -6.20
CA THR A 8 1.93 15.51 -6.97
C THR A 8 2.21 14.86 -8.33
N ILE A 9 3.25 15.30 -9.04
CA ILE A 9 3.63 14.73 -10.34
C ILE A 9 4.06 13.26 -10.17
N ALA A 10 4.92 12.96 -9.22
CA ALA A 10 5.36 11.59 -8.95
C ALA A 10 4.18 10.67 -8.60
N ARG A 11 3.25 11.15 -7.76
CA ARG A 11 2.04 10.41 -7.41
C ARG A 11 1.17 10.13 -8.62
N THR A 12 0.95 11.13 -9.47
CA THR A 12 0.13 10.99 -10.70
C THR A 12 0.76 10.00 -11.67
N LEU A 13 2.07 10.04 -11.88
CA LEU A 13 2.79 9.10 -12.72
C LEU A 13 2.65 7.66 -12.19
N ILE A 14 2.89 7.44 -10.91
CA ILE A 14 2.75 6.12 -10.28
C ILE A 14 1.30 5.63 -10.40
N GLN A 15 0.32 6.48 -10.15
CA GLN A 15 -1.10 6.13 -10.29
C GLN A 15 -1.45 5.72 -11.72
N THR A 16 -0.94 6.42 -12.73
CA THR A 16 -1.13 6.07 -14.13
C THR A 16 -0.51 4.71 -14.47
N MET A 17 0.70 4.44 -13.98
CA MET A 17 1.38 3.16 -14.17
C MET A 17 0.63 2.01 -13.47
N VAL A 18 0.19 2.22 -12.23
CA VAL A 18 -0.63 1.24 -11.49
C VAL A 18 -1.92 0.96 -12.25
N ARG A 19 -2.64 2.00 -12.67
CA ARG A 19 -3.88 1.86 -13.44
C ARG A 19 -3.66 1.06 -14.73
N GLN A 20 -2.63 1.35 -15.48
CA GLN A 20 -2.30 0.64 -16.70
C GLN A 20 -2.04 -0.86 -16.44
N LYS A 21 -1.28 -1.17 -15.38
CA LYS A 21 -0.98 -2.56 -15.00
C LYS A 21 -2.21 -3.30 -14.48
N VAL A 22 -3.03 -2.66 -13.65
CA VAL A 22 -4.28 -3.25 -13.16
C VAL A 22 -5.25 -3.52 -14.32
N ASN A 23 -5.38 -2.60 -15.27
CA ASN A 23 -6.23 -2.82 -16.45
C ASN A 23 -5.74 -3.99 -17.33
N SER A 24 -4.44 -4.24 -17.39
CA SER A 24 -3.89 -5.37 -18.14
C SER A 24 -4.01 -6.71 -17.40
N ILE A 25 -4.31 -6.73 -16.12
CA ILE A 25 -4.43 -7.96 -15.31
C ILE A 25 -5.51 -8.90 -15.88
N LYS A 26 -6.64 -8.36 -16.32
CA LYS A 26 -7.73 -9.18 -16.87
C LYS A 26 -7.36 -9.93 -18.17
N SER A 27 -6.42 -9.40 -18.92
CA SER A 27 -5.95 -10.03 -20.16
C SER A 27 -4.74 -10.95 -19.98
N ASP A 28 -3.87 -10.62 -19.01
CA ASP A 28 -2.67 -11.39 -18.68
C ASP A 28 -2.38 -11.24 -17.17
N PRO A 29 -3.08 -12.01 -16.32
CA PRO A 29 -3.00 -11.86 -14.88
C PRO A 29 -1.60 -12.10 -14.32
N GLU A 30 -0.95 -13.17 -14.76
CA GLU A 30 0.34 -13.61 -14.23
C GLU A 30 1.43 -12.56 -14.48
N ARG A 31 1.58 -12.16 -15.75
CA ARG A 31 2.57 -11.18 -16.15
C ARG A 31 2.32 -9.81 -15.51
N SER A 32 1.05 -9.43 -15.42
CA SER A 32 0.67 -8.13 -14.87
C SER A 32 0.90 -8.07 -13.36
N LEU A 33 0.61 -9.14 -12.61
CA LEU A 33 0.89 -9.22 -11.17
C LEU A 33 2.39 -9.15 -10.89
N ARG A 34 3.20 -9.95 -11.59
CA ARG A 34 4.66 -9.92 -11.46
C ARG A 34 5.20 -8.52 -11.78
N SER A 35 4.73 -7.91 -12.87
CA SER A 35 5.14 -6.56 -13.27
C SER A 35 4.74 -5.47 -12.27
N LEU A 36 3.63 -5.63 -11.53
CA LEU A 36 3.26 -4.71 -10.44
C LEU A 36 4.24 -4.78 -9.28
N VAL A 37 4.64 -5.99 -8.88
CA VAL A 37 5.63 -6.18 -7.80
C VAL A 37 7.01 -5.70 -8.23
N ASP A 38 7.44 -5.99 -9.45
CA ASP A 38 8.71 -5.50 -10.01
C ASP A 38 8.76 -3.97 -10.06
N MET A 39 7.64 -3.35 -10.47
CA MET A 39 7.48 -1.91 -10.41
C MET A 39 7.58 -1.40 -8.96
N GLY A 40 6.91 -2.04 -8.02
CA GLY A 40 7.01 -1.71 -6.59
C GLY A 40 8.45 -1.77 -6.09
N LEU A 41 9.19 -2.82 -6.46
CA LEU A 41 10.61 -2.98 -6.13
C LEU A 41 11.48 -1.86 -6.70
N SER A 42 11.20 -1.39 -7.93
CA SER A 42 11.97 -0.30 -8.54
C SER A 42 11.80 1.05 -7.81
N PHE A 43 10.69 1.23 -7.08
CA PHE A 43 10.43 2.41 -6.26
C PHE A 43 10.73 2.20 -4.76
N ALA A 44 11.00 0.97 -4.35
CA ALA A 44 11.27 0.65 -2.97
C ALA A 44 12.61 1.25 -2.53
N GLY A 45 12.60 1.86 -1.34
CA GLY A 45 13.82 2.19 -0.62
C GLY A 45 14.52 0.93 -0.11
N THR A 46 15.56 1.11 0.68
CA THR A 46 16.28 0.02 1.36
C THR A 46 15.54 -0.44 2.63
N GLY A 47 15.80 -1.68 3.05
CA GLY A 47 15.33 -2.19 4.35
C GLY A 47 14.03 -3.00 4.30
N ALA A 48 13.11 -2.75 5.23
CA ALA A 48 11.90 -3.56 5.41
C ALA A 48 10.98 -3.55 4.20
N GLN A 49 10.83 -2.42 3.54
CA GLN A 49 10.03 -2.25 2.34
C GLN A 49 10.53 -3.13 1.19
N GLN A 50 11.83 -3.11 0.93
CA GLN A 50 12.45 -3.93 -0.10
C GLN A 50 12.27 -5.43 0.21
N ARG A 51 12.52 -5.85 1.46
CA ARG A 51 12.32 -7.25 1.88
C ARG A 51 10.88 -7.70 1.70
N PHE A 52 9.89 -6.87 2.07
CA PHE A 52 8.47 -7.18 1.87
C PHE A 52 8.15 -7.43 0.40
N LEU A 53 8.59 -6.55 -0.50
CA LEU A 53 8.34 -6.67 -1.94
C LEU A 53 9.11 -7.85 -2.57
N GLN A 54 10.31 -8.16 -2.09
CA GLN A 54 11.04 -9.36 -2.50
C GLN A 54 10.31 -10.64 -2.10
N GLN A 55 9.75 -10.71 -0.88
CA GLN A 55 8.93 -11.86 -0.46
C GLN A 55 7.64 -11.96 -1.30
N ALA A 56 6.99 -10.85 -1.62
CA ALA A 56 5.85 -10.84 -2.53
C ALA A 56 6.22 -11.33 -3.93
N GLN A 57 7.39 -10.95 -4.46
CA GLN A 57 7.90 -11.43 -5.74
C GLN A 57 8.11 -12.94 -5.73
N LEU A 58 8.74 -13.48 -4.69
CA LEU A 58 8.94 -14.93 -4.53
C LEU A 58 7.60 -15.67 -4.42
N ALA A 59 6.64 -15.15 -3.67
CA ALA A 59 5.32 -15.75 -3.53
C ALA A 59 4.53 -15.80 -4.85
N LEU A 60 4.79 -14.86 -5.77
CA LEU A 60 4.16 -14.81 -7.10
C LEU A 60 4.88 -15.65 -8.16
N GLN A 61 6.06 -16.21 -7.86
CA GLN A 61 6.76 -17.13 -8.76
C GLN A 61 6.16 -18.55 -8.73
N ASP A 62 5.59 -18.93 -7.60
CA ASP A 62 4.93 -20.21 -7.41
C ASP A 62 3.41 -20.08 -7.62
N GLU A 63 2.95 -20.40 -8.82
CA GLU A 63 1.54 -20.39 -9.21
C GLU A 63 0.68 -21.41 -8.44
N SER A 64 1.31 -22.43 -7.86
CA SER A 64 0.63 -23.43 -7.01
C SER A 64 0.39 -22.91 -5.60
N SER A 65 1.03 -21.83 -5.20
CA SER A 65 0.93 -21.27 -3.85
C SER A 65 -0.48 -20.76 -3.52
N ALA A 66 -0.87 -20.89 -2.25
CA ALA A 66 -2.13 -20.30 -1.78
C ALA A 66 -2.16 -18.78 -1.93
N TYR A 67 -1.02 -18.12 -1.77
CA TYR A 67 -0.90 -16.67 -1.92
C TYR A 67 -1.15 -16.23 -3.36
N TYR A 68 -0.59 -16.93 -4.34
CA TYR A 68 -0.84 -16.66 -5.75
C TYR A 68 -2.34 -16.74 -6.06
N ARG A 69 -3.00 -17.83 -5.62
CA ARG A 69 -4.44 -18.04 -5.87
C ARG A 69 -5.31 -16.97 -5.22
N ILE A 70 -5.02 -16.57 -3.98
CA ILE A 70 -5.76 -15.49 -3.30
C ILE A 70 -5.63 -14.16 -4.05
N ILE A 71 -4.41 -13.80 -4.47
CA ILE A 71 -4.16 -12.55 -5.21
C ILE A 71 -4.83 -12.61 -6.58
N TYR A 72 -4.71 -13.73 -7.29
CA TYR A 72 -5.34 -13.95 -8.59
C TYR A 72 -6.87 -13.82 -8.50
N ASP A 73 -7.48 -14.48 -7.52
CA ASP A 73 -8.92 -14.44 -7.27
C ASP A 73 -9.40 -13.01 -6.93
N ALA A 74 -8.68 -12.33 -6.05
CA ALA A 74 -8.98 -10.93 -5.70
C ALA A 74 -8.95 -10.03 -6.94
N VAL A 75 -7.95 -10.19 -7.80
CA VAL A 75 -7.82 -9.39 -9.03
C VAL A 75 -8.95 -9.62 -10.03
N LEU A 76 -9.46 -10.85 -10.12
CA LEU A 76 -10.55 -11.19 -11.02
C LEU A 76 -11.91 -10.68 -10.54
N HIS A 77 -12.14 -10.62 -9.23
CA HIS A 77 -13.44 -10.38 -8.64
C HIS A 77 -13.60 -9.00 -7.99
N VAL A 78 -12.49 -8.35 -7.63
CA VAL A 78 -12.54 -6.99 -7.04
C VAL A 78 -12.63 -5.94 -8.14
N ASP A 79 -13.38 -4.88 -7.87
CA ASP A 79 -13.49 -3.73 -8.76
C ASP A 79 -12.11 -3.08 -9.04
N THR A 80 -11.89 -2.71 -10.29
CA THR A 80 -10.60 -2.16 -10.76
C THR A 80 -10.18 -0.89 -10.00
N GLU A 81 -11.11 0.01 -9.68
CA GLU A 81 -10.78 1.24 -8.94
C GLU A 81 -10.41 0.95 -7.49
N HIS A 82 -11.03 -0.05 -6.86
CA HIS A 82 -10.63 -0.53 -5.54
C HIS A 82 -9.22 -1.15 -5.55
N LEU A 83 -8.89 -1.94 -6.57
CA LEU A 83 -7.53 -2.49 -6.73
C LEU A 83 -6.48 -1.39 -6.92
N ILE A 84 -6.79 -0.38 -7.74
CA ILE A 84 -5.92 0.78 -7.93
C ILE A 84 -5.77 1.55 -6.60
N GLY A 85 -6.88 1.80 -5.91
CA GLY A 85 -6.87 2.46 -4.60
C GLY A 85 -6.02 1.72 -3.59
N PHE A 86 -6.17 0.40 -3.49
CA PHE A 86 -5.37 -0.47 -2.62
C PHE A 86 -3.88 -0.40 -3.00
N GLY A 87 -3.54 -0.56 -4.28
CA GLY A 87 -2.17 -0.49 -4.77
C GLY A 87 -1.50 0.86 -4.49
N MET A 88 -2.24 1.96 -4.65
CA MET A 88 -1.76 3.30 -4.31
C MET A 88 -1.59 3.49 -2.81
N ASN A 89 -2.51 2.99 -2.00
CA ASN A 89 -2.41 3.11 -0.54
C ASN A 89 -1.25 2.29 0.01
N LEU A 90 -1.12 1.04 -0.39
CA LEU A 90 -0.03 0.18 0.06
C LEU A 90 1.31 0.63 -0.54
N GLY A 91 1.40 0.72 -1.86
CA GLY A 91 2.67 0.97 -2.56
C GLY A 91 3.19 2.39 -2.38
N TYR A 92 2.37 3.40 -2.67
CA TYR A 92 2.82 4.78 -2.62
C TYR A 92 2.60 5.43 -1.25
N ASN A 93 1.36 5.41 -0.73
CA ASN A 93 1.08 6.13 0.51
C ASN A 93 1.79 5.49 1.71
N SER A 94 1.69 4.18 1.93
CA SER A 94 2.35 3.51 3.07
C SER A 94 3.85 3.33 2.86
N LEU A 95 4.22 2.58 1.82
CA LEU A 95 5.60 2.12 1.65
C LEU A 95 6.57 3.18 1.11
N THR A 96 6.09 4.26 0.51
CA THR A 96 6.94 5.31 -0.05
C THR A 96 6.79 6.64 0.69
N ALA A 97 5.65 7.30 0.58
CA ALA A 97 5.46 8.63 1.17
C ALA A 97 5.35 8.57 2.70
N GLY A 98 4.54 7.63 3.22
CA GLY A 98 4.33 7.44 4.65
C GLY A 98 5.60 7.02 5.38
N SER A 99 6.34 6.05 4.82
CA SER A 99 7.61 5.62 5.41
C SER A 99 8.63 6.75 5.57
N ARG A 100 8.64 7.73 4.65
CA ARG A 100 9.50 8.93 4.76
C ARG A 100 9.04 9.84 5.91
N ILE A 101 7.72 10.01 6.07
CA ILE A 101 7.15 10.80 7.18
C ILE A 101 7.49 10.14 8.50
N ILE A 102 7.26 8.82 8.62
CA ILE A 102 7.57 8.02 9.80
C ILE A 102 9.03 8.21 10.21
N ARG A 103 9.98 7.92 9.31
CA ARG A 103 11.42 8.04 9.61
C ARG A 103 11.82 9.44 10.05
N ARG A 104 11.24 10.48 9.45
CA ARG A 104 11.50 11.85 9.89
C ARG A 104 11.00 12.08 11.31
N LEU A 105 9.77 11.69 11.60
CA LEU A 105 9.17 11.86 12.91
C LEU A 105 9.89 11.03 13.99
N GLU A 106 10.31 9.80 13.67
CA GLU A 106 11.13 8.97 14.56
C GLU A 106 12.44 9.66 14.90
N SER A 107 13.12 10.22 13.90
CA SER A 107 14.37 10.98 14.10
C SER A 107 14.17 12.24 14.94
N GLU A 108 13.03 12.94 14.75
CA GLU A 108 12.72 14.18 15.47
C GLU A 108 12.26 13.93 16.92
N ARG A 109 11.57 12.81 17.17
CA ARG A 109 10.88 12.55 18.44
C ARG A 109 11.55 11.48 19.31
N GLY A 110 12.44 10.67 18.76
CA GLY A 110 13.20 9.67 19.48
C GLY A 110 12.40 8.42 19.90
N TYR A 111 11.28 8.11 19.24
CA TYR A 111 10.52 6.88 19.45
C TYR A 111 10.04 6.29 18.12
N ASP A 112 9.84 4.98 18.09
CA ASP A 112 9.38 4.25 16.91
C ASP A 112 7.90 4.51 16.63
N ILE A 113 7.55 4.62 15.34
CA ILE A 113 6.18 4.81 14.85
C ILE A 113 5.81 3.59 13.98
N PRO A 114 4.70 2.89 14.31
CA PRO A 114 4.27 1.75 13.50
C PRO A 114 3.82 2.22 12.11
N TRP A 115 4.12 1.43 11.08
CA TRP A 115 3.67 1.68 9.72
C TRP A 115 2.26 1.13 9.44
N CYS A 116 1.75 0.27 10.32
CA CYS A 116 0.45 -0.39 10.24
C CYS A 116 -0.16 -0.46 11.65
N LEU A 117 -1.46 -0.25 11.74
CA LEU A 117 -2.24 -0.41 12.96
C LEU A 117 -3.33 -1.47 12.77
N THR A 118 -3.47 -2.36 13.75
CA THR A 118 -4.60 -3.31 13.79
C THR A 118 -5.68 -2.75 14.71
N LEU A 119 -6.89 -2.58 14.16
CA LEU A 119 -8.06 -2.09 14.90
C LEU A 119 -9.00 -3.26 15.15
N VAL A 120 -9.11 -3.67 16.41
CA VAL A 120 -10.07 -4.74 16.79
C VAL A 120 -11.43 -4.11 17.01
N LEU A 121 -12.33 -4.32 16.04
CA LEU A 121 -13.65 -3.73 16.03
C LEU A 121 -14.72 -4.79 16.33
N ASN A 122 -15.69 -4.45 17.18
CA ASN A 122 -16.94 -5.16 17.23
C ASN A 122 -18.08 -4.24 16.70
N ARG A 123 -19.19 -4.83 16.27
CA ARG A 123 -20.27 -4.10 15.61
C ARG A 123 -20.82 -2.96 16.47
N ARG A 124 -21.09 -3.22 17.77
CA ARG A 124 -21.60 -2.20 18.70
C ARG A 124 -20.60 -1.09 18.95
N GLY A 125 -19.32 -1.45 19.19
CA GLY A 125 -18.26 -0.46 19.42
C GLY A 125 -17.96 0.40 18.19
N PHE A 126 -18.17 -0.13 16.97
CA PHE A 126 -18.03 0.67 15.76
C PHE A 126 -19.15 1.71 15.63
N ASP A 127 -20.41 1.28 15.77
CA ASP A 127 -21.57 2.17 15.66
C ASP A 127 -21.54 3.32 16.69
N ASP A 128 -21.07 3.02 17.91
CA ASP A 128 -20.97 4.01 18.99
C ASP A 128 -19.77 4.97 18.82
N HIS A 129 -18.74 4.61 18.06
CA HIS A 129 -17.46 5.33 18.00
C HIS A 129 -16.93 5.58 16.58
N GLU A 130 -17.77 5.54 15.55
CA GLU A 130 -17.37 5.73 14.15
C GLU A 130 -16.53 7.00 13.96
N ALA A 131 -16.95 8.12 14.53
CA ALA A 131 -16.23 9.39 14.43
C ALA A 131 -14.83 9.33 15.08
N ALA A 132 -14.67 8.59 16.18
CA ALA A 132 -13.37 8.43 16.82
C ALA A 132 -12.41 7.57 15.97
N TYR A 133 -12.90 6.55 15.28
CA TYR A 133 -12.10 5.77 14.34
C TYR A 133 -11.67 6.61 13.14
N ALA A 134 -12.57 7.41 12.58
CA ALA A 134 -12.26 8.32 11.49
C ALA A 134 -11.17 9.33 11.89
N ASP A 135 -11.26 9.92 13.08
CA ASP A 135 -10.27 10.85 13.61
C ASP A 135 -8.91 10.17 13.85
N LEU A 136 -8.91 8.96 14.41
CA LEU A 136 -7.70 8.15 14.60
C LEU A 136 -6.98 7.89 13.24
N ILE A 137 -7.72 7.55 12.20
CA ILE A 137 -7.18 7.35 10.86
C ILE A 137 -6.58 8.65 10.30
N GLU A 138 -7.27 9.78 10.48
CA GLU A 138 -6.76 11.08 10.01
C GLU A 138 -5.51 11.52 10.79
N GLN A 139 -5.43 11.24 12.09
CA GLN A 139 -4.22 11.45 12.88
C GLN A 139 -3.08 10.54 12.40
N GLY A 140 -3.36 9.26 12.17
CA GLY A 140 -2.38 8.32 11.66
C GLY A 140 -1.81 8.75 10.30
N LYS A 141 -2.64 9.23 9.37
CA LYS A 141 -2.19 9.76 8.08
C LYS A 141 -1.20 10.91 8.23
N LYS A 142 -1.41 11.81 9.20
CA LYS A 142 -0.46 12.90 9.51
C LYS A 142 0.89 12.38 9.99
N MET A 143 0.89 11.20 10.63
CA MET A 143 2.10 10.51 11.09
C MET A 143 2.72 9.59 10.02
N GLY A 144 2.07 9.44 8.85
CA GLY A 144 2.56 8.57 7.77
C GLY A 144 1.99 7.14 7.81
N ILE A 145 1.01 6.87 8.67
CA ILE A 145 0.35 5.56 8.79
C ILE A 145 -0.84 5.53 7.83
N TYR A 146 -0.78 4.67 6.82
CA TYR A 146 -1.83 4.52 5.79
C TYR A 146 -2.37 3.09 5.71
N THR A 147 -1.88 2.18 6.54
CA THR A 147 -2.32 0.78 6.57
C THR A 147 -3.00 0.47 7.89
N TYR A 148 -4.25 0.01 7.81
CA TYR A 148 -5.08 -0.38 8.94
C TYR A 148 -5.66 -1.76 8.65
N LEU A 149 -5.63 -2.67 9.63
CA LEU A 149 -6.14 -4.04 9.59
C LEU A 149 -7.22 -4.24 10.65
#